data_d39e007ed8b3f0c0deba39a296588149
#
_entry.id   d39e007ed8b3f0c0deba39a296588149
#
_cell.length_a   1.000
_cell.length_b   1.000
_cell.length_c   1.000
_cell.angle_alpha   90.00
_cell.angle_beta   90.00
_cell.angle_gamma   90.00
#
_symmetry.space_group_name_H-M   'P 1'
#
loop_
_entity.id
_entity.type
_entity.pdbx_description
1 polymer ?
#
loop_
_entity_poly.entity_id
_entity_poly.type
_entity_poly.pdbx_seq_one_letter_code
_entity_poly.pdbx_strand_id
1 'polypeptide(L)'
;MPVSTSHCHLQALALSALLLFSGLSLALDTPSGPVILRISGLVTQPNMQQQAVFDMPMLQALPQHSFTTQTPWYAEPVKFSGPLLRDVLAAAGSKGENITAIALNDYRTEIPFSDAVDYDLIVAILMNGQPMPVREKGPLFLVYPFDSKAELQAATFYNRSAWQLRALQIK
;
A
#
# COMPACT_ATOMS: atom_id res chain seq x y z
N MET A 1 -77.02 -32.67 10.76
CA MET A 1 -76.34 -32.27 9.53
C MET A 1 -75.13 -31.48 9.94
N PRO A 2 -73.92 -31.99 9.86
CA PRO A 2 -72.71 -31.24 10.28
C PRO A 2 -72.12 -30.46 9.12
N VAL A 3 -71.78 -29.22 9.41
CA VAL A 3 -71.06 -28.32 8.52
C VAL A 3 -69.59 -28.52 8.74
N SER A 4 -68.88 -28.95 7.69
CA SER A 4 -67.42 -29.12 7.65
C SER A 4 -66.73 -27.77 7.45
N THR A 5 -65.94 -27.35 8.41
CA THR A 5 -65.05 -26.16 8.26
C THR A 5 -63.65 -26.61 7.83
N SER A 6 -63.34 -26.38 6.57
CA SER A 6 -62.01 -26.59 6.03
C SER A 6 -61.07 -25.48 6.49
N HIS A 7 -60.04 -25.85 7.27
CA HIS A 7 -58.98 -24.93 7.65
C HIS A 7 -57.90 -24.95 6.55
N CYS A 8 -57.85 -23.83 5.83
CA CYS A 8 -56.82 -23.58 4.84
C CYS A 8 -55.57 -23.11 5.55
N HIS A 9 -54.59 -23.98 5.68
CA HIS A 9 -53.25 -23.60 6.19
C HIS A 9 -52.47 -22.89 5.11
N LEU A 10 -52.46 -21.55 5.16
CA LEU A 10 -51.50 -20.75 4.41
C LEU A 10 -50.11 -20.91 5.04
N GLN A 11 -49.31 -21.79 4.48
CA GLN A 11 -47.88 -21.83 4.80
C GLN A 11 -47.18 -20.68 4.06
N ALA A 12 -46.89 -19.61 4.78
CA ALA A 12 -46.02 -18.54 4.31
C ALA A 12 -44.58 -19.06 4.21
N LEU A 13 -44.10 -19.36 3.00
CA LEU A 13 -42.71 -19.57 2.71
C LEU A 13 -41.97 -18.22 2.83
N ALA A 14 -41.36 -17.99 3.99
CA ALA A 14 -40.39 -16.93 4.18
C ALA A 14 -39.10 -17.34 3.47
N LEU A 15 -38.94 -16.95 2.21
CA LEU A 15 -37.71 -17.11 1.43
C LEU A 15 -36.72 -16.08 1.96
N SER A 16 -35.89 -16.46 2.95
CA SER A 16 -34.76 -15.67 3.41
C SER A 16 -33.72 -15.59 2.29
N ALA A 17 -33.75 -14.50 1.53
CA ALA A 17 -32.70 -14.14 0.60
C ALA A 17 -31.46 -13.77 1.41
N LEU A 18 -30.59 -14.74 1.66
CA LEU A 18 -29.25 -14.54 2.21
C LEU A 18 -28.41 -13.87 1.10
N LEU A 19 -28.39 -12.53 1.12
CA LEU A 19 -27.51 -11.73 0.29
C LEU A 19 -26.07 -12.04 0.76
N LEU A 20 -25.42 -12.98 0.09
CA LEU A 20 -23.99 -13.18 0.14
C LEU A 20 -23.33 -11.91 -0.45
N PHE A 21 -22.99 -10.97 0.41
CA PHE A 21 -22.04 -9.94 0.11
C PHE A 21 -20.67 -10.63 -0.06
N SER A 22 -20.46 -11.23 -1.23
CA SER A 22 -19.12 -11.58 -1.70
C SER A 22 -18.36 -10.28 -1.85
N GLY A 23 -17.61 -9.87 -0.82
CA GLY A 23 -16.66 -8.80 -0.96
C GLY A 23 -15.78 -9.15 -2.14
N LEU A 24 -15.86 -8.36 -3.21
CA LEU A 24 -14.94 -8.44 -4.34
C LEU A 24 -13.55 -8.15 -3.78
N SER A 25 -12.84 -9.21 -3.39
CA SER A 25 -11.40 -9.13 -3.21
C SER A 25 -10.84 -8.91 -4.62
N LEU A 26 -10.58 -7.66 -4.97
CA LEU A 26 -9.89 -7.34 -6.20
C LEU A 26 -8.49 -7.93 -6.07
N ALA A 27 -8.25 -9.05 -6.76
CA ALA A 27 -6.91 -9.60 -6.88
C ALA A 27 -6.00 -8.52 -7.49
N LEU A 28 -4.77 -8.43 -6.98
CA LEU A 28 -3.79 -7.52 -7.53
C LEU A 28 -3.49 -7.89 -8.99
N ASP A 29 -3.56 -6.92 -9.90
CA ASP A 29 -3.33 -7.12 -11.32
C ASP A 29 -1.93 -7.69 -11.60
N THR A 30 -1.79 -8.39 -12.72
CA THR A 30 -0.47 -8.83 -13.20
C THR A 30 0.27 -7.64 -13.82
N PRO A 31 1.57 -7.42 -13.51
CA PRO A 31 2.35 -6.36 -14.12
C PRO A 31 2.38 -6.45 -15.64
N SER A 32 2.18 -5.32 -16.31
CA SER A 32 2.28 -5.20 -17.76
C SER A 32 3.67 -4.78 -18.23
N GLY A 33 4.49 -4.27 -17.32
CA GLY A 33 5.83 -3.76 -17.54
C GLY A 33 6.87 -4.36 -16.58
N PRO A 34 8.09 -3.80 -16.55
CA PRO A 34 9.13 -4.23 -15.63
C PRO A 34 8.70 -4.08 -14.17
N VAL A 35 8.87 -5.14 -13.38
CA VAL A 35 8.61 -5.09 -11.94
C VAL A 35 9.63 -4.18 -11.26
N ILE A 36 9.14 -3.16 -10.55
CA ILE A 36 9.96 -2.18 -9.84
C ILE A 36 9.86 -2.27 -8.32
N LEU A 37 8.77 -2.87 -7.79
CA LEU A 37 8.59 -3.10 -6.37
C LEU A 37 8.11 -4.54 -6.13
N ARG A 38 8.70 -5.20 -5.13
CA ARG A 38 8.30 -6.53 -4.66
C ARG A 38 7.94 -6.47 -3.20
N ILE A 39 6.80 -7.07 -2.84
CA ILE A 39 6.38 -7.20 -1.44
C ILE A 39 6.27 -8.69 -1.13
N SER A 40 6.95 -9.13 -0.08
CA SER A 40 7.03 -10.53 0.35
C SER A 40 6.75 -10.66 1.85
N GLY A 41 6.67 -11.90 2.34
CA GLY A 41 6.34 -12.21 3.73
C GLY A 41 4.83 -12.33 3.94
N LEU A 42 4.26 -11.62 4.90
CA LEU A 42 2.83 -11.68 5.24
C LEU A 42 1.98 -10.93 4.19
N VAL A 43 1.75 -11.58 3.04
CA VAL A 43 1.03 -11.08 1.86
C VAL A 43 -0.14 -12.01 1.53
N THR A 44 -1.34 -11.48 1.35
CA THR A 44 -2.55 -12.26 1.02
C THR A 44 -3.06 -12.06 -0.40
N GLN A 45 -2.49 -11.10 -1.15
CA GLN A 45 -2.82 -10.80 -2.55
C GLN A 45 -1.58 -10.93 -3.46
N PRO A 46 -0.93 -12.10 -3.51
CA PRO A 46 0.21 -12.31 -4.39
C PRO A 46 -0.27 -12.38 -5.85
N ASN A 47 0.47 -11.74 -6.76
CA ASN A 47 0.23 -11.82 -8.21
C ASN A 47 1.39 -12.48 -8.98
N MET A 48 2.52 -12.77 -8.31
CA MET A 48 3.65 -13.49 -8.88
C MET A 48 4.47 -14.22 -7.81
N GLN A 49 4.65 -15.54 -7.94
CA GLN A 49 5.56 -16.35 -7.11
C GLN A 49 5.44 -16.08 -5.59
N GLN A 50 4.21 -16.07 -5.05
CA GLN A 50 3.91 -15.78 -3.64
C GLN A 50 4.32 -14.37 -3.16
N GLN A 51 4.55 -13.44 -4.07
CA GLN A 51 4.84 -12.04 -3.81
C GLN A 51 3.77 -11.16 -4.44
N ALA A 52 3.50 -10.01 -3.85
CA ALA A 52 2.80 -8.94 -4.52
C ALA A 52 3.84 -8.07 -5.22
N VAL A 53 3.76 -7.97 -6.54
CA VAL A 53 4.71 -7.20 -7.35
C VAL A 53 4.00 -6.09 -8.09
N PHE A 54 4.69 -4.98 -8.26
CA PHE A 54 4.17 -3.78 -8.90
C PHE A 54 5.12 -3.31 -10.00
N ASP A 55 4.55 -2.93 -11.12
CA ASP A 55 5.20 -2.09 -12.12
C ASP A 55 4.83 -0.60 -11.92
N MET A 56 5.37 0.30 -12.73
CA MET A 56 5.09 1.73 -12.60
C MET A 56 3.61 2.07 -12.83
N PRO A 57 2.93 1.53 -13.88
CA PRO A 57 1.50 1.75 -14.09
C PRO A 57 0.64 1.35 -12.89
N MET A 58 0.93 0.23 -12.24
CA MET A 58 0.20 -0.23 -11.06
C MET A 58 0.33 0.76 -9.89
N LEU A 59 1.54 1.27 -9.62
CA LEU A 59 1.74 2.28 -8.57
C LEU A 59 1.06 3.61 -8.91
N GLN A 60 1.04 3.99 -10.19
CA GLN A 60 0.36 5.20 -10.66
C GLN A 60 -1.16 5.10 -10.60
N ALA A 61 -1.72 3.89 -10.68
CA ALA A 61 -3.17 3.64 -10.58
C ALA A 61 -3.70 3.74 -9.15
N LEU A 62 -2.85 3.59 -8.12
CA LEU A 62 -3.23 3.81 -6.73
C LEU A 62 -3.52 5.29 -6.46
N PRO A 63 -4.29 5.63 -5.40
CA PRO A 63 -4.49 7.03 -5.01
C PRO A 63 -3.15 7.74 -4.82
N GLN A 64 -2.99 8.88 -5.49
CA GLN A 64 -1.75 9.65 -5.48
C GLN A 64 -1.79 10.76 -4.44
N HIS A 65 -0.73 10.86 -3.65
CA HIS A 65 -0.51 11.91 -2.66
C HIS A 65 0.73 12.71 -2.99
N SER A 66 0.78 13.97 -2.56
CA SER A 66 1.97 14.80 -2.71
C SER A 66 2.11 15.76 -1.55
N PHE A 67 3.34 16.00 -1.16
CA PHE A 67 3.72 17.02 -0.18
C PHE A 67 5.06 17.61 -0.54
N THR A 68 5.32 18.83 -0.05
CA THR A 68 6.64 19.48 -0.10
C THR A 68 7.23 19.43 1.29
N THR A 69 8.47 19.00 1.42
CA THR A 69 9.13 18.87 2.73
C THR A 69 10.62 19.16 2.63
N GLN A 70 11.18 19.74 3.69
CA GLN A 70 12.62 19.85 3.88
C GLN A 70 13.20 18.46 4.16
N THR A 71 14.36 18.18 3.64
CA THR A 71 15.05 16.90 3.86
C THR A 71 16.54 17.14 4.13
N PRO A 72 17.24 16.22 4.80
CA PRO A 72 18.68 16.37 5.02
C PRO A 72 19.53 16.15 3.75
N TRP A 73 18.92 15.76 2.63
CA TRP A 73 19.62 15.40 1.38
C TRP A 73 19.57 16.46 0.31
N TYR A 74 18.73 17.49 0.48
CA TYR A 74 18.54 18.59 -0.46
C TYR A 74 18.58 19.92 0.27
N ALA A 75 19.17 20.94 -0.35
CA ALA A 75 19.29 22.26 0.23
C ALA A 75 17.92 22.96 0.34
N GLU A 76 17.06 22.75 -0.66
CA GLU A 76 15.72 23.34 -0.74
C GLU A 76 14.64 22.30 -0.45
N PRO A 77 13.45 22.72 0.04
CA PRO A 77 12.30 21.82 0.17
C PRO A 77 11.95 21.18 -1.18
N VAL A 78 11.63 19.91 -1.16
CA VAL A 78 11.36 19.11 -2.36
C VAL A 78 9.92 18.63 -2.34
N LYS A 79 9.23 18.73 -3.49
CA LYS A 79 7.92 18.11 -3.69
C LYS A 79 8.09 16.67 -4.10
N PHE A 80 7.56 15.76 -3.30
CA PHE A 80 7.44 14.33 -3.61
C PHE A 80 6.01 13.96 -3.93
N SER A 81 5.82 13.01 -4.86
CA SER A 81 4.49 12.51 -5.21
C SER A 81 4.53 11.01 -5.44
N GLY A 82 3.49 10.30 -5.00
CA GLY A 82 3.32 8.86 -5.12
C GLY A 82 2.18 8.34 -4.26
N PRO A 83 1.89 7.03 -4.32
CA PRO A 83 0.89 6.43 -3.44
C PRO A 83 1.37 6.41 -1.98
N LEU A 84 0.42 6.45 -1.05
CA LEU A 84 0.72 6.20 0.36
C LEU A 84 1.22 4.76 0.54
N LEU A 85 2.19 4.55 1.44
CA LEU A 85 2.68 3.20 1.73
C LEU A 85 1.54 2.30 2.21
N ARG A 86 0.61 2.81 3.04
CA ARG A 86 -0.57 2.03 3.49
C ARG A 86 -1.45 1.53 2.34
N ASP A 87 -1.59 2.31 1.27
CA ASP A 87 -2.40 1.91 0.11
C ASP A 87 -1.69 0.83 -0.72
N VAL A 88 -0.37 0.93 -0.86
CA VAL A 88 0.47 -0.10 -1.50
C VAL A 88 0.41 -1.40 -0.71
N LEU A 89 0.52 -1.35 0.62
CA LEU A 89 0.43 -2.50 1.51
C LEU A 89 -0.98 -3.12 1.50
N ALA A 90 -2.03 -2.29 1.45
CA ALA A 90 -3.42 -2.74 1.36
C ALA A 90 -3.68 -3.46 0.04
N ALA A 91 -3.18 -2.95 -1.10
CA ALA A 91 -3.27 -3.61 -2.41
C ALA A 91 -2.57 -4.97 -2.43
N ALA A 92 -1.46 -5.11 -1.70
CA ALA A 92 -0.75 -6.38 -1.51
C ALA A 92 -1.44 -7.32 -0.51
N GLY A 93 -2.47 -6.85 0.21
CA GLY A 93 -3.09 -7.59 1.31
C GLY A 93 -2.11 -7.86 2.46
N SER A 94 -1.19 -6.93 2.71
CA SER A 94 -0.14 -7.07 3.71
C SER A 94 -0.62 -6.70 5.10
N LYS A 95 -0.27 -7.53 6.09
CA LYS A 95 -0.51 -7.26 7.52
C LYS A 95 0.68 -7.79 8.31
N GLY A 96 1.21 -7.01 9.22
CA GLY A 96 2.36 -7.39 10.03
C GLY A 96 2.69 -6.35 11.09
N GLU A 97 3.80 -6.53 11.78
CA GLU A 97 4.29 -5.60 12.79
C GLU A 97 5.45 -4.74 12.27
N ASN A 98 6.27 -5.32 11.40
CA ASN A 98 7.46 -4.68 10.87
C ASN A 98 7.59 -4.86 9.36
N ILE A 99 8.20 -3.86 8.73
CA ILE A 99 8.52 -3.79 7.32
C ILE A 99 10.02 -3.65 7.19
N THR A 100 10.68 -4.60 6.52
CA THR A 100 12.07 -4.39 6.09
C THR A 100 12.05 -3.79 4.70
N ALA A 101 12.43 -2.53 4.56
CA ALA A 101 12.63 -1.88 3.27
C ALA A 101 14.04 -2.19 2.74
N ILE A 102 14.12 -2.55 1.44
CA ILE A 102 15.35 -3.00 0.78
C ILE A 102 15.58 -2.16 -0.47
N ALA A 103 16.72 -1.52 -0.55
CA ALA A 103 17.16 -0.71 -1.69
C ALA A 103 17.90 -1.55 -2.76
N LEU A 104 18.14 -0.95 -3.92
CA LEU A 104 18.90 -1.59 -5.02
C LEU A 104 20.34 -1.94 -4.65
N ASN A 105 20.95 -1.18 -3.74
CA ASN A 105 22.31 -1.40 -3.23
C ASN A 105 22.35 -2.31 -1.99
N ASP A 106 21.26 -3.05 -1.73
CA ASP A 106 21.07 -3.93 -0.56
C ASP A 106 21.05 -3.21 0.82
N TYR A 107 20.99 -1.88 0.85
CA TYR A 107 20.67 -1.18 2.10
C TYR A 107 19.33 -1.67 2.64
N ARG A 108 19.27 -1.91 3.95
CA ARG A 108 18.09 -2.39 4.65
C ARG A 108 17.78 -1.50 5.84
N THR A 109 16.50 -1.21 6.01
CA THR A 109 16.02 -0.51 7.21
C THR A 109 14.71 -1.12 7.68
N GLU A 110 14.53 -1.15 8.99
CA GLU A 110 13.29 -1.63 9.61
C GLU A 110 12.37 -0.45 9.88
N ILE A 111 11.11 -0.62 9.50
CA ILE A 111 10.05 0.38 9.65
C ILE A 111 8.91 -0.31 10.40
N PRO A 112 8.45 0.19 11.54
CA PRO A 112 7.24 -0.30 12.18
C PRO A 112 6.06 -0.21 11.21
N PHE A 113 5.21 -1.22 11.16
CA PHE A 113 4.04 -1.21 10.28
C PHE A 113 3.10 -0.03 10.62
N SER A 114 3.07 0.38 11.87
CA SER A 114 2.34 1.56 12.34
C SER A 114 2.75 2.86 11.64
N ASP A 115 4.02 3.00 11.22
CA ASP A 115 4.46 4.20 10.51
C ASP A 115 3.67 4.40 9.19
N ALA A 116 3.30 3.31 8.52
CA ALA A 116 2.47 3.37 7.31
C ALA A 116 1.02 3.82 7.60
N VAL A 117 0.53 3.62 8.83
CA VAL A 117 -0.83 3.98 9.27
C VAL A 117 -0.86 5.39 9.84
N ASP A 118 0.11 5.72 10.72
CA ASP A 118 0.12 6.92 11.55
C ASP A 118 0.67 8.16 10.83
N TYR A 119 1.44 7.93 9.76
CA TYR A 119 2.06 8.98 8.96
C TYR A 119 1.66 8.85 7.49
N ASP A 120 1.63 9.97 6.79
CA ASP A 120 1.43 10.00 5.34
C ASP A 120 2.74 9.68 4.59
N LEU A 121 3.36 8.56 4.98
CA LEU A 121 4.53 7.99 4.34
C LEU A 121 4.18 7.54 2.92
N ILE A 122 4.87 8.08 1.92
CA ILE A 122 4.63 7.75 0.51
C ILE A 122 5.75 6.87 -0.09
N VAL A 123 5.36 6.05 -1.06
CA VAL A 123 6.27 5.48 -2.04
C VAL A 123 6.38 6.49 -3.19
N ALA A 124 7.28 7.46 -3.06
CA ALA A 124 7.44 8.50 -4.06
C ALA A 124 7.91 7.91 -5.40
N ILE A 125 7.19 8.26 -6.47
CA ILE A 125 7.51 7.93 -7.86
C ILE A 125 7.95 9.17 -8.64
N LEU A 126 7.63 10.37 -8.13
CA LEU A 126 8.03 11.66 -8.72
C LEU A 126 8.70 12.56 -7.68
N MET A 127 9.68 13.31 -8.13
CA MET A 127 10.34 14.40 -7.42
C MET A 127 10.24 15.67 -8.25
N ASN A 128 9.67 16.74 -7.70
CA ASN A 128 9.36 18.00 -8.40
C ASN A 128 8.60 17.79 -9.73
N GLY A 129 7.68 16.80 -9.73
CA GLY A 129 6.85 16.46 -10.89
C GLY A 129 7.55 15.62 -11.96
N GLN A 130 8.80 15.21 -11.75
CA GLN A 130 9.57 14.40 -12.69
C GLN A 130 9.89 13.01 -12.12
N PRO A 131 9.93 11.95 -12.95
CA PRO A 131 10.43 10.64 -12.53
C PRO A 131 11.86 10.75 -12.00
N MET A 132 12.15 9.99 -10.93
CA MET A 132 13.47 9.96 -10.33
C MET A 132 14.36 8.92 -11.03
N PRO A 133 15.46 9.31 -11.66
CA PRO A 133 16.43 8.34 -12.17
C PRO A 133 17.13 7.62 -11.00
N VAL A 134 17.62 6.40 -11.26
CA VAL A 134 18.31 5.59 -10.24
C VAL A 134 19.47 6.35 -9.58
N ARG A 135 20.26 7.09 -10.35
CA ARG A 135 21.38 7.91 -9.85
C ARG A 135 20.94 9.04 -8.89
N GLU A 136 19.65 9.41 -8.92
CA GLU A 136 19.06 10.50 -8.13
C GLU A 136 17.97 9.98 -7.20
N LYS A 137 18.25 8.89 -6.47
CA LYS A 137 17.40 8.24 -5.47
C LYS A 137 16.19 7.45 -6.00
N GLY A 138 15.96 7.38 -7.33
CA GLY A 138 14.88 6.63 -7.95
C GLY A 138 15.17 5.14 -8.16
N PRO A 139 14.24 4.41 -8.77
CA PRO A 139 12.95 4.88 -9.28
C PRO A 139 11.91 5.13 -8.19
N LEU A 140 12.06 4.56 -6.99
CA LEU A 140 11.15 4.68 -5.87
C LEU A 140 11.89 5.15 -4.63
N PHE A 141 11.23 5.99 -3.83
CA PHE A 141 11.77 6.51 -2.59
C PHE A 141 10.71 6.53 -1.48
N LEU A 142 10.96 5.89 -0.35
CA LEU A 142 10.13 6.02 0.84
C LEU A 142 10.42 7.35 1.52
N VAL A 143 9.43 8.25 1.59
CA VAL A 143 9.59 9.59 2.13
C VAL A 143 8.50 9.92 3.12
N TYR A 144 8.89 10.36 4.32
CA TYR A 144 8.00 10.92 5.32
C TYR A 144 7.74 12.40 5.04
N PRO A 145 6.56 12.94 5.42
CA PRO A 145 6.30 14.38 5.37
C PRO A 145 6.96 15.07 6.57
N PHE A 146 8.29 15.23 6.55
CA PHE A 146 9.11 15.66 7.71
C PHE A 146 8.65 16.96 8.34
N ASP A 147 8.11 17.90 7.55
CA ASP A 147 7.65 19.20 8.06
C ASP A 147 6.25 19.14 8.66
N SER A 148 5.53 18.03 8.53
CA SER A 148 4.17 17.89 9.06
C SER A 148 4.11 17.72 10.58
N LYS A 149 5.17 17.15 11.17
CA LYS A 149 5.29 16.90 12.61
C LYS A 149 6.76 17.03 13.04
N ALA A 150 7.02 17.72 14.16
CA ALA A 150 8.37 17.94 14.65
C ALA A 150 9.13 16.63 14.94
N GLU A 151 8.42 15.59 15.40
CA GLU A 151 9.01 14.27 15.68
C GLU A 151 9.62 13.61 14.44
N LEU A 152 9.08 13.88 13.23
CA LEU A 152 9.59 13.32 11.99
C LEU A 152 10.96 13.88 11.57
N GLN A 153 11.37 15.01 12.16
CA GLN A 153 12.66 15.64 11.89
C GLN A 153 13.80 15.02 12.74
N ALA A 154 13.76 13.71 12.93
CA ALA A 154 14.74 12.96 13.69
C ALA A 154 15.50 11.95 12.82
N ALA A 155 16.74 11.65 13.19
CA ALA A 155 17.60 10.70 12.49
C ALA A 155 16.92 9.33 12.25
N THR A 156 16.06 8.91 13.17
CA THR A 156 15.29 7.66 13.04
C THR A 156 14.46 7.64 11.77
N PHE A 157 13.70 8.69 11.48
CA PHE A 157 12.83 8.76 10.29
C PHE A 157 13.65 8.99 9.01
N TYR A 158 14.76 9.74 9.09
CA TYR A 158 15.67 9.87 7.96
C TYR A 158 16.28 8.51 7.58
N ASN A 159 16.68 7.70 8.56
CA ASN A 159 17.22 6.35 8.33
C ASN A 159 16.16 5.36 7.83
N ARG A 160 14.88 5.54 8.17
CA ARG A 160 13.76 4.74 7.64
C ARG A 160 13.39 5.11 6.20
N SER A 161 13.84 6.25 5.71
CA SER A 161 13.56 6.73 4.35
C SER A 161 14.51 6.07 3.35
N ALA A 162 14.07 4.96 2.76
CA ALA A 162 14.89 4.19 1.82
C ALA A 162 14.72 4.70 0.40
N TRP A 163 15.76 5.28 -0.18
CA TRP A 163 15.81 5.59 -1.62
C TRP A 163 16.23 4.38 -2.45
N GLN A 164 16.00 4.43 -3.78
CA GLN A 164 16.21 3.30 -4.67
C GLN A 164 15.50 2.03 -4.18
N LEU A 165 14.31 2.22 -3.62
CA LEU A 165 13.53 1.11 -3.05
C LEU A 165 13.22 0.08 -4.14
N ARG A 166 13.47 -1.22 -3.84
CA ARG A 166 13.14 -2.35 -4.72
C ARG A 166 12.23 -3.39 -4.07
N ALA A 167 12.27 -3.51 -2.75
CA ALA A 167 11.47 -4.53 -2.07
C ALA A 167 11.08 -4.12 -0.65
N LEU A 168 9.94 -4.67 -0.20
CA LEU A 168 9.45 -4.64 1.17
C LEU A 168 9.25 -6.10 1.63
N GLN A 169 9.74 -6.43 2.81
CA GLN A 169 9.49 -7.72 3.45
C GLN A 169 8.68 -7.49 4.71
N ILE A 170 7.48 -8.07 4.76
CA ILE A 170 6.52 -7.90 5.85
C ILE A 170 6.70 -9.04 6.86
N LYS A 171 6.82 -8.69 8.15
CA LYS A 171 7.01 -9.61 9.28
C LYS A 171 5.95 -9.42 10.35
#